data_06e6db72ab37f98bf0b044323e4f6f17
#
_entry.id   06e6db72ab37f98bf0b044323e4f6f17
#
_cell.length_a   1.000
_cell.length_b   1.000
_cell.length_c   1.000
_cell.angle_alpha   90.00
_cell.angle_beta   90.00
_cell.angle_gamma   90.00
#
_symmetry.space_group_name_H-M   'P 1'
#
loop_
_entity.id
_entity.type
_entity.pdbx_description
1 polymer ?
#
loop_
_entity_poly.entity_id
_entity_poly.type
_entity_poly.pdbx_seq_one_letter_code
_entity_poly.pdbx_strand_id
1 'polypeptide(L)'
;MLQIGKIGPQTNSADTTRLGRPANLEVDAGANEVYVADGYQNRRVIVFDADSGAYKRHWGAYGKPPVDAAAKPTGRRSAPPTAEQLQQFDSPVHCVRISRDGLVYVCDRLNNRIQVFRKDGSFVKEFAVEPRTAGNGSVWDIVLSRDPQQRWLHLADGRNNQVLTLERETGAVAGSLGRPGRYAGEFHWVHDLAIDSKGNLYAGEVDTGKRVQRFVRK
;
A
#
# COMPACT_ATOMS: atom_id res chain seq x y z
N MET A 1 24.08 11.61 7.37
CA MET A 1 23.04 10.91 6.57
C MET A 1 22.56 9.72 7.39
N LEU A 2 21.25 9.58 7.62
CA LEU A 2 20.70 8.44 8.33
C LEU A 2 20.49 7.27 7.34
N GLN A 3 20.90 6.07 7.73
CA GLN A 3 20.61 4.83 7.02
C GLN A 3 19.73 3.94 7.89
N ILE A 4 18.57 3.57 7.41
CA ILE A 4 17.67 2.61 8.06
C ILE A 4 17.88 1.23 7.44
N GLY A 5 18.20 0.24 8.29
CA GLY A 5 18.52 -1.12 7.88
C GLY A 5 20.00 -1.33 7.50
N LYS A 6 20.45 -2.56 7.67
CA LYS A 6 21.83 -2.99 7.31
C LYS A 6 21.89 -3.46 5.86
N ILE A 7 23.02 -3.24 5.23
CA ILE A 7 23.30 -3.80 3.89
C ILE A 7 23.36 -5.34 3.98
N GLY A 8 22.86 -5.99 2.95
CA GLY A 8 22.85 -7.44 2.80
C GLY A 8 21.45 -8.03 2.71
N PRO A 9 21.33 -9.32 2.33
CA PRO A 9 20.02 -9.97 2.24
C PRO A 9 19.39 -10.08 3.64
N GLN A 10 18.07 -9.85 3.72
CA GLN A 10 17.30 -10.17 4.91
C GLN A 10 17.20 -11.69 5.09
N THR A 11 16.95 -12.15 6.31
CA THR A 11 16.82 -13.57 6.62
C THR A 11 15.37 -14.06 6.55
N ASN A 12 14.44 -13.26 7.06
CA ASN A 12 13.01 -13.55 7.10
C ASN A 12 12.23 -12.28 7.49
N SER A 13 10.90 -12.35 7.52
CA SER A 13 10.04 -11.22 7.88
C SER A 13 10.13 -10.80 9.36
N ALA A 14 10.83 -11.53 10.22
CA ALA A 14 11.11 -11.16 11.60
C ALA A 14 12.48 -10.45 11.77
N ASP A 15 13.32 -10.37 10.72
CA ASP A 15 14.61 -9.66 10.77
C ASP A 15 14.40 -8.15 10.98
N THR A 16 14.69 -7.64 12.17
CA THR A 16 14.50 -6.22 12.53
C THR A 16 15.66 -5.32 12.09
N THR A 17 16.71 -5.89 11.48
CA THR A 17 17.92 -5.17 11.08
C THR A 17 18.03 -4.96 9.58
N ARG A 18 17.30 -5.72 8.77
CA ARG A 18 17.33 -5.64 7.29
C ARG A 18 15.92 -5.57 6.71
N LEU A 19 15.81 -4.92 5.58
CA LEU A 19 14.57 -4.80 4.81
C LEU A 19 14.56 -5.81 3.64
N GLY A 20 13.37 -6.31 3.30
CA GLY A 20 13.15 -7.27 2.23
C GLY A 20 12.57 -6.63 0.96
N ARG A 21 13.27 -5.68 0.37
CA ARG A 21 12.82 -4.89 -0.78
C ARG A 21 11.53 -4.12 -0.47
N PRO A 22 11.62 -3.04 0.31
CA PRO A 22 10.48 -2.20 0.64
C PRO A 22 9.82 -1.62 -0.62
N ALA A 23 8.51 -1.53 -0.60
CA ALA A 23 7.72 -0.99 -1.71
C ALA A 23 7.39 0.49 -1.53
N ASN A 24 7.12 0.89 -0.28
CA ASN A 24 6.66 2.24 0.03
C ASN A 24 7.02 2.60 1.48
N LEU A 25 7.01 3.89 1.78
CA LEU A 25 7.18 4.39 3.14
C LEU A 25 6.30 5.61 3.40
N GLU A 26 5.99 5.85 4.68
CA GLU A 26 5.30 7.04 5.16
C GLU A 26 5.98 7.55 6.43
N VAL A 27 6.13 8.87 6.55
CA VAL A 27 6.72 9.52 7.73
C VAL A 27 5.63 10.15 8.58
N ASP A 28 5.55 9.74 9.83
CA ASP A 28 4.75 10.40 10.86
C ASP A 28 5.64 11.37 11.65
N ALA A 29 5.71 12.61 11.17
CA ALA A 29 6.53 13.63 11.81
C ALA A 29 6.08 13.94 13.25
N GLY A 30 4.78 13.79 13.56
CA GLY A 30 4.25 14.05 14.91
C GLY A 30 4.66 12.97 15.93
N ALA A 31 4.86 11.73 15.49
CA ALA A 31 5.31 10.63 16.33
C ALA A 31 6.82 10.35 16.20
N ASN A 32 7.53 11.06 15.31
CA ASN A 32 8.92 10.81 14.93
C ASN A 32 9.12 9.35 14.48
N GLU A 33 8.28 8.89 13.54
CA GLU A 33 8.29 7.50 13.08
C GLU A 33 8.30 7.40 11.55
N VAL A 34 9.02 6.40 11.03
CA VAL A 34 8.98 5.98 9.63
C VAL A 34 8.33 4.61 9.55
N TYR A 35 7.22 4.53 8.85
CA TYR A 35 6.52 3.28 8.54
C TYR A 35 6.95 2.80 7.17
N VAL A 36 7.31 1.54 7.05
CA VAL A 36 7.79 0.94 5.80
C VAL A 36 6.92 -0.26 5.44
N ALA A 37 6.32 -0.20 4.26
CA ALA A 37 5.70 -1.36 3.62
C ALA A 37 6.81 -2.26 3.06
N ASP A 38 7.30 -3.18 3.87
CA ASP A 38 8.42 -4.05 3.55
C ASP A 38 7.91 -5.35 2.92
N GLY A 39 7.56 -5.29 1.63
CA GLY A 39 6.62 -6.22 1.05
C GLY A 39 7.12 -7.12 -0.09
N TYR A 40 8.13 -6.77 -0.89
CA TYR A 40 8.50 -7.60 -2.06
C TYR A 40 9.19 -8.92 -1.69
N GLN A 41 9.84 -8.99 -0.54
CA GLN A 41 10.44 -10.22 -0.02
C GLN A 41 9.94 -10.56 1.39
N ASN A 42 9.49 -9.55 2.14
CA ASN A 42 8.87 -9.69 3.44
C ASN A 42 7.34 -9.52 3.34
N ARG A 43 6.63 -9.74 4.46
CA ARG A 43 5.17 -9.67 4.54
C ARG A 43 4.75 -8.85 5.75
N ARG A 44 5.25 -7.61 5.83
CA ARG A 44 5.08 -6.78 7.03
C ARG A 44 5.00 -5.29 6.76
N VAL A 45 4.47 -4.57 7.73
CA VAL A 45 4.82 -3.18 8.00
C VAL A 45 5.86 -3.18 9.11
N ILE A 46 6.93 -2.41 8.96
CA ILE A 46 7.96 -2.23 9.99
C ILE A 46 8.17 -0.74 10.27
N VAL A 47 8.35 -0.40 11.54
CA VAL A 47 8.42 0.99 12.01
C VAL A 47 9.75 1.25 12.69
N PHE A 48 10.34 2.39 12.34
CA PHE A 48 11.59 2.88 12.88
C PHE A 48 11.41 4.29 13.46
N ASP A 49 12.27 4.64 14.37
CA ASP A 49 12.43 6.03 14.81
C ASP A 49 13.04 6.85 13.66
N ALA A 50 12.47 8.03 13.38
CA ALA A 50 12.84 8.83 12.20
C ALA A 50 14.18 9.55 12.37
N ASP A 51 14.60 9.85 13.59
CA ASP A 51 15.87 10.53 13.86
C ASP A 51 17.06 9.57 13.96
N SER A 52 16.86 8.45 14.68
CA SER A 52 17.93 7.50 14.99
C SER A 52 17.99 6.29 14.04
N GLY A 53 16.88 5.98 13.35
CA GLY A 53 16.73 4.75 12.58
C GLY A 53 16.57 3.49 13.45
N ALA A 54 16.35 3.64 14.75
CA ALA A 54 16.17 2.52 15.66
C ALA A 54 14.85 1.79 15.38
N TYR A 55 14.89 0.47 15.38
CA TYR A 55 13.68 -0.36 15.25
C TYR A 55 12.73 -0.10 16.43
N LYS A 56 11.43 0.02 16.13
CA LYS A 56 10.36 0.18 17.13
C LYS A 56 9.44 -1.03 17.21
N ARG A 57 8.84 -1.44 16.09
CA ARG A 57 7.87 -2.55 16.00
C ARG A 57 7.64 -2.98 14.56
N HIS A 58 7.01 -4.13 14.36
CA HIS A 58 6.49 -4.57 13.07
C HIS A 58 5.29 -5.50 13.27
N TRP A 59 4.50 -5.66 12.21
CA TRP A 59 3.36 -6.58 12.19
C TRP A 59 3.05 -7.08 10.80
N GLY A 60 2.41 -8.24 10.71
CA GLY A 60 1.81 -8.83 9.53
C GLY A 60 0.30 -8.55 9.45
N ALA A 61 -0.41 -9.31 8.63
CA ALA A 61 -1.86 -9.20 8.52
C ALA A 61 -2.56 -9.40 9.88
N TYR A 62 -3.63 -8.63 10.09
CA TYR A 62 -4.43 -8.63 11.33
C TYR A 62 -3.65 -8.27 12.59
N GLY A 63 -2.50 -7.58 12.47
CA GLY A 63 -1.64 -7.25 13.60
C GLY A 63 -0.85 -8.44 14.17
N LYS A 64 -0.91 -9.59 13.52
CA LYS A 64 -0.20 -10.80 13.93
C LYS A 64 1.29 -10.73 13.55
N PRO A 65 2.15 -11.54 14.16
CA PRO A 65 3.52 -11.73 13.65
C PRO A 65 3.49 -12.13 12.17
N PRO A 66 4.38 -11.57 11.32
CA PRO A 66 4.44 -11.95 9.92
C PRO A 66 4.92 -13.39 9.74
N VAL A 67 4.33 -14.10 8.79
CA VAL A 67 4.72 -15.46 8.42
C VAL A 67 5.27 -15.45 7.01
N ASP A 68 6.48 -15.98 6.84
CA ASP A 68 7.12 -16.09 5.54
C ASP A 68 6.42 -17.15 4.66
N ALA A 69 6.41 -16.90 3.35
CA ALA A 69 5.97 -17.92 2.41
C ALA A 69 6.99 -19.06 2.30
N ALA A 70 6.50 -20.30 2.17
CA ALA A 70 7.34 -21.44 1.89
C ALA A 70 8.09 -21.34 0.54
N ALA A 71 7.52 -20.61 -0.42
CA ALA A 71 8.12 -20.33 -1.73
C ALA A 71 8.35 -18.83 -1.93
N LYS A 72 9.34 -18.48 -2.75
CA LYS A 72 9.61 -17.09 -3.14
C LYS A 72 8.37 -16.49 -3.79
N PRO A 73 7.97 -15.27 -3.38
CA PRO A 73 6.83 -14.59 -3.99
C PRO A 73 7.05 -14.37 -5.48
N THR A 74 6.07 -14.71 -6.29
CA THR A 74 6.08 -14.43 -7.74
C THR A 74 5.58 -13.05 -8.10
N GLY A 75 4.92 -12.36 -7.15
CA GLY A 75 4.23 -11.09 -7.39
C GLY A 75 3.00 -11.22 -8.29
N ARG A 76 2.54 -12.45 -8.55
CA ARG A 76 1.37 -12.74 -9.40
C ARG A 76 0.58 -13.91 -8.86
N ARG A 77 -0.75 -13.88 -9.10
CA ARG A 77 -1.67 -14.98 -8.82
C ARG A 77 -2.43 -15.40 -10.08
N SER A 78 -2.67 -16.70 -10.23
CA SER A 78 -3.52 -17.25 -11.29
C SER A 78 -5.01 -17.25 -10.94
N ALA A 79 -5.33 -17.15 -9.64
CA ALA A 79 -6.69 -17.17 -9.11
C ALA A 79 -6.81 -16.21 -7.91
N PRO A 80 -8.04 -15.81 -7.51
CA PRO A 80 -8.27 -15.08 -6.28
C PRO A 80 -7.70 -15.81 -5.05
N PRO A 81 -7.36 -15.09 -3.96
CA PRO A 81 -6.81 -15.69 -2.75
C PRO A 81 -7.84 -16.59 -2.06
N THR A 82 -7.36 -17.70 -1.49
CA THR A 82 -8.16 -18.55 -0.61
C THR A 82 -8.30 -17.92 0.79
N ALA A 83 -9.26 -18.41 1.58
CA ALA A 83 -9.45 -17.95 2.96
C ALA A 83 -8.19 -18.15 3.83
N GLU A 84 -7.42 -19.22 3.61
CA GLU A 84 -6.16 -19.47 4.30
C GLU A 84 -5.09 -18.45 3.90
N GLN A 85 -4.97 -18.15 2.62
CA GLN A 85 -4.02 -17.15 2.11
C GLN A 85 -4.33 -15.75 2.65
N LEU A 86 -5.60 -15.43 2.85
CA LEU A 86 -6.03 -14.17 3.45
C LEU A 86 -5.64 -14.02 4.94
N GLN A 87 -5.20 -15.08 5.63
CA GLN A 87 -4.75 -14.97 7.03
C GLN A 87 -3.39 -14.26 7.17
N GLN A 88 -2.66 -14.07 6.07
CA GLN A 88 -1.38 -13.38 6.03
C GLN A 88 -1.40 -12.28 4.96
N PHE A 89 -0.49 -11.32 5.06
CA PHE A 89 -0.19 -10.48 3.91
C PHE A 89 0.40 -11.32 2.78
N ASP A 90 0.10 -10.94 1.55
CA ASP A 90 0.83 -11.49 0.41
C ASP A 90 1.89 -10.50 -0.09
N SER A 91 2.78 -10.97 -0.93
CA SER A 91 3.87 -10.16 -1.47
C SER A 91 3.48 -9.55 -2.82
N PRO A 92 3.54 -8.22 -2.93
CA PRO A 92 4.05 -7.29 -1.93
C PRO A 92 2.99 -6.71 -1.00
N VAL A 93 3.38 -6.40 0.24
CA VAL A 93 2.77 -5.33 1.03
C VAL A 93 3.22 -4.04 0.37
N HIS A 94 2.31 -3.37 -0.37
CA HIS A 94 2.73 -2.45 -1.41
C HIS A 94 2.67 -0.97 -1.04
N CYS A 95 1.76 -0.57 -0.18
CA CYS A 95 1.72 0.79 0.34
C CYS A 95 1.46 0.82 1.85
N VAL A 96 1.85 1.91 2.47
CA VAL A 96 1.46 2.33 3.81
C VAL A 96 1.13 3.81 3.79
N ARG A 97 -0.01 4.22 4.38
CA ARG A 97 -0.43 5.62 4.51
C ARG A 97 -1.03 5.87 5.88
N ILE A 98 -0.82 7.07 6.41
CA ILE A 98 -1.32 7.46 7.73
C ILE A 98 -2.34 8.57 7.56
N SER A 99 -3.54 8.37 8.11
CA SER A 99 -4.58 9.39 8.14
C SER A 99 -4.37 10.41 9.27
N ARG A 100 -5.01 11.57 9.17
CA ARG A 100 -4.91 12.63 10.19
C ARG A 100 -5.42 12.19 11.57
N ASP A 101 -6.37 11.27 11.61
CA ASP A 101 -6.89 10.66 12.85
C ASP A 101 -6.03 9.48 13.35
N GLY A 102 -4.86 9.26 12.73
CA GLY A 102 -3.84 8.33 13.22
C GLY A 102 -4.08 6.86 12.85
N LEU A 103 -4.94 6.56 11.88
CA LEU A 103 -5.09 5.21 11.35
C LEU A 103 -4.06 4.94 10.25
N VAL A 104 -3.55 3.71 10.23
CA VAL A 104 -2.54 3.23 9.27
C VAL A 104 -3.21 2.32 8.25
N TYR A 105 -3.21 2.73 6.99
CA TYR A 105 -3.78 2.00 5.86
C TYR A 105 -2.67 1.26 5.12
N VAL A 106 -2.87 -0.04 4.88
CA VAL A 106 -1.86 -0.93 4.29
C VAL A 106 -2.42 -1.62 3.05
N CYS A 107 -1.73 -1.45 1.93
CA CYS A 107 -2.07 -2.12 0.66
C CYS A 107 -1.55 -3.56 0.65
N ASP A 108 -2.43 -4.51 0.80
CA ASP A 108 -2.14 -5.94 0.61
C ASP A 108 -2.50 -6.33 -0.83
N ARG A 109 -1.55 -6.03 -1.74
CA ARG A 109 -1.80 -5.93 -3.19
C ARG A 109 -2.39 -7.19 -3.79
N LEU A 110 -1.74 -8.36 -3.58
CA LEU A 110 -2.19 -9.61 -4.18
C LEU A 110 -3.42 -10.21 -3.49
N ASN A 111 -3.70 -9.81 -2.26
CA ASN A 111 -4.94 -10.18 -1.58
C ASN A 111 -6.11 -9.25 -1.92
N ASN A 112 -5.89 -8.26 -2.79
CA ASN A 112 -6.93 -7.34 -3.25
C ASN A 112 -7.67 -6.65 -2.10
N ARG A 113 -6.91 -6.18 -1.09
CA ARG A 113 -7.51 -5.54 0.09
C ARG A 113 -6.65 -4.43 0.66
N ILE A 114 -7.30 -3.55 1.40
CA ILE A 114 -6.68 -2.60 2.31
C ILE A 114 -6.96 -3.08 3.72
N GLN A 115 -5.93 -3.23 4.55
CA GLN A 115 -6.10 -3.41 5.99
C GLN A 115 -5.79 -2.12 6.73
N VAL A 116 -6.58 -1.83 7.77
CA VAL A 116 -6.48 -0.63 8.57
C VAL A 116 -6.08 -1.00 9.99
N PHE A 117 -5.10 -0.29 10.53
CA PHE A 117 -4.52 -0.53 11.84
C PHE A 117 -4.47 0.75 12.66
N ARG A 118 -4.32 0.61 13.97
CA ARG A 118 -3.77 1.67 14.82
C ARG A 118 -2.25 1.75 14.65
N LYS A 119 -1.65 2.82 15.13
CA LYS A 119 -0.19 3.03 15.05
C LYS A 119 0.63 1.97 15.81
N ASP A 120 0.04 1.30 16.80
CA ASP A 120 0.67 0.20 17.54
C ASP A 120 0.65 -1.14 16.79
N GLY A 121 0.00 -1.20 15.62
CA GLY A 121 -0.16 -2.41 14.81
C GLY A 121 -1.44 -3.18 15.09
N SER A 122 -2.29 -2.75 16.03
CA SER A 122 -3.57 -3.42 16.28
C SER A 122 -4.53 -3.23 15.12
N PHE A 123 -5.11 -4.34 14.63
CA PHE A 123 -6.05 -4.38 13.51
C PHE A 123 -7.37 -3.69 13.86
N VAL A 124 -7.90 -2.92 12.92
CA VAL A 124 -9.18 -2.21 13.07
C VAL A 124 -10.23 -2.78 12.12
N LYS A 125 -9.96 -2.75 10.82
CA LYS A 125 -10.90 -3.20 9.78
C LYS A 125 -10.18 -3.49 8.47
N GLU A 126 -10.90 -4.08 7.51
CA GLU A 126 -10.39 -4.25 6.15
C GLU A 126 -11.46 -3.99 5.10
N PHE A 127 -11.01 -3.70 3.89
CA PHE A 127 -11.86 -3.55 2.70
C PHE A 127 -11.33 -4.44 1.59
N ALA A 128 -12.16 -5.33 1.05
CA ALA A 128 -11.87 -6.01 -0.21
C ALA A 128 -12.12 -5.05 -1.38
N VAL A 129 -11.17 -4.95 -2.30
CA VAL A 129 -11.26 -4.09 -3.48
C VAL A 129 -11.03 -4.93 -4.73
N GLU A 130 -12.04 -5.03 -5.59
CA GLU A 130 -12.00 -5.90 -6.78
C GLU A 130 -11.49 -7.31 -6.44
N PRO A 131 -12.12 -8.04 -5.51
CA PRO A 131 -11.56 -9.24 -4.86
C PRO A 131 -11.30 -10.39 -5.82
N ARG A 132 -11.85 -10.34 -7.04
CA ARG A 132 -11.64 -11.35 -8.09
C ARG A 132 -10.48 -11.03 -9.03
N THR A 133 -9.77 -9.92 -8.82
CA THR A 133 -8.63 -9.54 -9.65
C THR A 133 -7.50 -10.56 -9.49
N ALA A 134 -7.14 -11.20 -10.59
CA ALA A 134 -5.97 -12.08 -10.69
C ALA A 134 -4.72 -11.30 -11.16
N GLY A 135 -3.63 -12.00 -11.39
CA GLY A 135 -2.37 -11.40 -11.84
C GLY A 135 -1.67 -10.64 -10.73
N ASN A 136 -1.45 -9.36 -10.93
CA ASN A 136 -0.67 -8.53 -10.00
C ASN A 136 -1.52 -7.90 -8.88
N GLY A 137 -2.81 -8.24 -8.78
CA GLY A 137 -3.72 -7.69 -7.77
C GLY A 137 -4.18 -6.26 -8.07
N SER A 138 -5.20 -5.80 -7.32
CA SER A 138 -5.87 -4.51 -7.55
C SER A 138 -5.35 -3.36 -6.71
N VAL A 139 -4.82 -3.60 -5.51
CA VAL A 139 -4.53 -2.56 -4.52
C VAL A 139 -3.06 -2.17 -4.54
N TRP A 140 -2.69 -1.22 -5.43
CA TRP A 140 -1.29 -0.88 -5.61
C TRP A 140 -0.86 0.30 -4.74
N ASP A 141 -1.57 1.41 -4.75
CA ASP A 141 -1.31 2.55 -3.86
C ASP A 141 -2.61 3.25 -3.50
N ILE A 142 -2.60 4.01 -2.43
CA ILE A 142 -3.71 4.86 -2.01
C ILE A 142 -3.23 6.23 -1.61
N VAL A 143 -4.09 7.24 -1.76
CA VAL A 143 -3.93 8.54 -1.12
C VAL A 143 -5.25 8.97 -0.49
N LEU A 144 -5.15 9.65 0.66
CA LEU A 144 -6.30 10.20 1.34
C LEU A 144 -6.66 11.58 0.77
N SER A 145 -7.94 11.84 0.63
CA SER A 145 -8.46 13.14 0.18
C SER A 145 -8.08 14.29 1.13
N ARG A 146 -8.09 15.51 0.61
CA ARG A 146 -7.64 16.70 1.36
C ARG A 146 -8.74 17.40 2.15
N ASP A 147 -10.01 16.95 2.04
CA ASP A 147 -11.06 17.47 2.90
C ASP A 147 -10.75 17.22 4.40
N PRO A 148 -11.32 18.00 5.31
CA PRO A 148 -10.98 17.92 6.75
C PRO A 148 -11.16 16.51 7.34
N GLN A 149 -12.17 15.77 6.89
CA GLN A 149 -12.48 14.41 7.37
C GLN A 149 -11.72 13.32 6.63
N GLN A 150 -10.99 13.67 5.55
CA GLN A 150 -10.37 12.70 4.65
C GLN A 150 -11.35 11.59 4.25
N ARG A 151 -12.53 12.03 3.78
CA ARG A 151 -13.65 11.14 3.50
C ARG A 151 -13.35 10.08 2.46
N TRP A 152 -12.43 10.36 1.54
CA TRP A 152 -12.18 9.52 0.38
C TRP A 152 -10.76 8.93 0.40
N LEU A 153 -10.65 7.70 -0.08
CA LEU A 153 -9.41 7.06 -0.50
C LEU A 153 -9.40 6.99 -2.03
N HIS A 154 -8.40 7.57 -2.67
CA HIS A 154 -8.15 7.32 -4.08
C HIS A 154 -7.14 6.18 -4.19
N LEU A 155 -7.48 5.14 -4.94
CA LEU A 155 -6.73 3.89 -5.02
C LEU A 155 -6.25 3.65 -6.46
N ALA A 156 -4.96 3.41 -6.64
CA ALA A 156 -4.40 2.92 -7.89
C ALA A 156 -4.71 1.42 -8.06
N ASP A 157 -5.63 1.09 -8.93
CA ASP A 157 -5.86 -0.27 -9.36
C ASP A 157 -5.03 -0.57 -10.61
N GLY A 158 -3.76 -0.87 -10.39
CA GLY A 158 -2.79 -1.01 -11.48
C GLY A 158 -3.11 -2.16 -12.43
N ARG A 159 -3.70 -3.23 -11.93
CA ARG A 159 -4.04 -4.38 -12.78
C ARG A 159 -5.21 -4.07 -13.72
N ASN A 160 -6.22 -3.37 -13.26
CA ASN A 160 -7.39 -3.02 -14.05
C ASN A 160 -7.25 -1.67 -14.74
N ASN A 161 -6.11 -0.97 -14.55
CA ASN A 161 -5.78 0.31 -15.19
C ASN A 161 -6.83 1.41 -14.93
N GLN A 162 -7.16 1.61 -13.66
CA GLN A 162 -8.09 2.63 -13.21
C GLN A 162 -7.67 3.19 -11.85
N VAL A 163 -8.21 4.33 -11.50
CA VAL A 163 -8.15 4.87 -10.14
C VAL A 163 -9.55 4.81 -9.56
N LEU A 164 -9.72 4.08 -8.46
CA LEU A 164 -10.98 4.01 -7.73
C LEU A 164 -11.03 5.09 -6.66
N THR A 165 -12.22 5.64 -6.41
CA THR A 165 -12.50 6.47 -5.24
C THR A 165 -13.38 5.67 -4.29
N LEU A 166 -12.89 5.41 -3.09
CA LEU A 166 -13.57 4.64 -2.06
C LEU A 166 -14.01 5.58 -0.93
N GLU A 167 -15.16 5.33 -0.36
CA GLU A 167 -15.52 5.94 0.92
C GLU A 167 -14.63 5.35 2.04
N ARG A 168 -13.91 6.21 2.76
CA ARG A 168 -12.91 5.79 3.75
C ARG A 168 -13.50 4.96 4.91
N GLU A 169 -14.74 5.24 5.29
CA GLU A 169 -15.38 4.55 6.41
C GLU A 169 -15.80 3.14 6.06
N THR A 170 -16.39 2.96 4.91
CA THR A 170 -17.04 1.69 4.50
C THR A 170 -16.22 0.89 3.50
N GLY A 171 -15.28 1.51 2.78
CA GLY A 171 -14.59 0.93 1.62
C GLY A 171 -15.45 0.84 0.36
N ALA A 172 -16.67 1.40 0.38
CA ALA A 172 -17.56 1.37 -0.77
C ALA A 172 -17.00 2.19 -1.93
N VAL A 173 -17.05 1.65 -3.14
CA VAL A 173 -16.63 2.33 -4.37
C VAL A 173 -17.64 3.42 -4.70
N ALA A 174 -17.21 4.68 -4.65
CA ALA A 174 -18.01 5.85 -4.99
C ALA A 174 -17.83 6.31 -6.43
N GLY A 175 -16.74 5.89 -7.08
CA GLY A 175 -16.47 6.22 -8.47
C GLY A 175 -15.16 5.67 -8.98
N SER A 176 -14.95 5.78 -10.29
CA SER A 176 -13.72 5.37 -10.96
C SER A 176 -13.28 6.42 -11.98
N LEU A 177 -11.98 6.48 -12.21
CA LEU A 177 -11.35 7.34 -13.19
C LEU A 177 -10.41 6.50 -14.05
N GLY A 178 -10.50 6.70 -15.37
CA GLY A 178 -9.62 6.04 -16.34
C GLY A 178 -10.09 4.67 -16.80
N ARG A 179 -9.34 4.13 -17.72
CA ARG A 179 -9.52 2.81 -18.35
C ARG A 179 -8.20 2.38 -18.99
N PRO A 180 -8.03 1.11 -19.40
CA PRO A 180 -6.84 0.69 -20.14
C PRO A 180 -6.62 1.49 -21.42
N GLY A 181 -5.40 1.99 -21.64
CA GLY A 181 -5.01 2.70 -22.87
C GLY A 181 -3.82 3.63 -22.67
N ARG A 182 -3.57 4.51 -23.67
CA ARG A 182 -2.41 5.41 -23.69
C ARG A 182 -2.74 6.87 -23.94
N TYR A 183 -4.00 7.22 -24.17
CA TYR A 183 -4.44 8.60 -24.31
C TYR A 183 -4.56 9.29 -22.92
N ALA A 184 -4.75 10.59 -22.93
CA ALA A 184 -5.03 11.34 -21.70
C ALA A 184 -6.29 10.79 -21.02
N GLY A 185 -6.20 10.51 -19.72
CA GLY A 185 -7.27 9.89 -18.95
C GLY A 185 -7.34 8.35 -19.06
N GLU A 186 -6.51 7.73 -19.88
CA GLU A 186 -6.32 6.28 -19.92
C GLU A 186 -5.07 5.89 -19.16
N PHE A 187 -4.97 4.65 -18.67
CA PHE A 187 -3.84 4.16 -17.90
C PHE A 187 -3.23 2.88 -18.48
N HIS A 188 -1.91 2.77 -18.26
CA HIS A 188 -1.18 1.54 -18.40
C HIS A 188 -0.34 1.33 -17.15
N TRP A 189 -0.77 0.44 -16.27
CA TRP A 189 -0.15 0.15 -14.98
C TRP A 189 0.04 1.40 -14.12
N VAL A 190 -1.08 2.06 -13.80
CA VAL A 190 -1.10 3.10 -12.76
C VAL A 190 -0.57 2.50 -11.45
N HIS A 191 0.46 3.13 -10.89
CA HIS A 191 1.26 2.52 -9.82
C HIS A 191 1.24 3.32 -8.54
N ASP A 192 1.53 4.60 -8.64
CA ASP A 192 1.60 5.52 -7.50
C ASP A 192 0.63 6.68 -7.67
N LEU A 193 0.12 7.16 -6.55
CA LEU A 193 -0.74 8.32 -6.48
C LEU A 193 -0.16 9.37 -5.55
N ALA A 194 -0.35 10.62 -5.91
CA ALA A 194 -0.11 11.77 -5.03
C ALA A 194 -1.26 12.77 -5.15
N ILE A 195 -1.49 13.52 -4.08
CA ILE A 195 -2.51 14.58 -4.06
C ILE A 195 -1.90 15.86 -3.51
N ASP A 196 -2.03 16.96 -4.25
CA ASP A 196 -1.50 18.25 -3.81
C ASP A 196 -2.43 18.98 -2.83
N SER A 197 -1.99 20.14 -2.32
CA SER A 197 -2.76 20.93 -1.37
C SER A 197 -4.07 21.49 -1.94
N LYS A 198 -4.21 21.54 -3.27
CA LYS A 198 -5.44 21.98 -3.97
C LYS A 198 -6.39 20.82 -4.26
N GLY A 199 -6.00 19.60 -3.95
CA GLY A 199 -6.77 18.38 -4.21
C GLY A 199 -6.63 17.84 -5.63
N ASN A 200 -5.64 18.29 -6.41
CA ASN A 200 -5.35 17.71 -7.70
C ASN A 200 -4.68 16.35 -7.51
N LEU A 201 -5.12 15.35 -8.26
CA LEU A 201 -4.59 14.00 -8.22
C LEU A 201 -3.50 13.83 -9.28
N TYR A 202 -2.39 13.24 -8.89
CA TYR A 202 -1.30 12.83 -9.77
C TYR A 202 -1.22 11.31 -9.78
N ALA A 203 -1.19 10.73 -10.98
CA ALA A 203 -1.10 9.29 -11.18
C ALA A 203 0.16 8.96 -11.97
N GLY A 204 1.08 8.22 -11.35
CA GLY A 204 2.31 7.71 -11.95
C GLY A 204 2.08 6.33 -12.55
N GLU A 205 2.60 6.10 -13.74
CA GLU A 205 2.52 4.83 -14.47
C GLU A 205 3.91 4.20 -14.59
N VAL A 206 3.99 2.88 -14.44
CA VAL A 206 5.24 2.13 -14.53
C VAL A 206 5.37 1.33 -15.82
N ASP A 207 6.51 0.67 -15.98
CA ASP A 207 6.88 -0.13 -17.14
C ASP A 207 6.74 0.66 -18.46
N THR A 208 5.93 0.19 -19.38
CA THR A 208 5.73 0.85 -20.69
C THR A 208 4.80 2.07 -20.61
N GLY A 209 4.14 2.33 -19.49
CA GLY A 209 3.36 3.55 -19.24
C GLY A 209 4.26 4.78 -19.21
N LYS A 210 5.26 4.79 -18.34
CA LYS A 210 6.35 5.79 -18.23
C LYS A 210 5.89 7.24 -18.30
N ARG A 211 4.80 7.58 -17.60
CA ARG A 211 4.27 8.95 -17.57
C ARG A 211 3.66 9.27 -16.21
N VAL A 212 3.43 10.55 -15.98
CA VAL A 212 2.61 11.08 -14.88
C VAL A 212 1.48 11.88 -15.49
N GLN A 213 0.26 11.65 -15.01
CA GLN A 213 -0.92 12.44 -15.39
C GLN A 213 -1.42 13.23 -14.17
N ARG A 214 -1.80 14.48 -14.39
CA ARG A 214 -2.45 15.31 -13.39
C ARG A 214 -3.93 15.47 -13.72
N PHE A 215 -4.78 15.19 -12.75
CA PHE A 215 -6.22 15.40 -12.81
C PHE A 215 -6.58 16.55 -11.89
N VAL A 216 -7.12 17.62 -12.48
CA VAL A 216 -7.47 18.84 -11.76
C VAL A 216 -8.84 18.67 -11.14
N ARG A 217 -8.93 18.94 -9.84
CA ARG A 217 -10.22 18.99 -9.13
C ARG A 217 -11.02 20.20 -9.64
N LYS A 218 -12.24 19.94 -10.09
CA LYS A 218 -13.21 20.97 -10.44
C LYS A 218 -14.02 21.40 -9.22
#